data_3e82f8f84a5ada991c91559398c70dad
#
_entry.id   3e82f8f84a5ada991c91559398c70dad
#
_cell.length_a   1.000
_cell.length_b   1.000
_cell.length_c   1.000
_cell.angle_alpha   90.00
_cell.angle_beta   90.00
_cell.angle_gamma   90.00
#
_symmetry.space_group_name_H-M   'P 1'
#
loop_
_entity.id
_entity.type
_entity.pdbx_description
1 polymer ?
#
loop_
_entity_poly.entity_id
_entity_poly.type
_entity_poly.pdbx_seq_one_letter_code
_entity_poly.pdbx_strand_id
1 'polypeptide(L)'
;MSKSSDLPAFGALTFAAVAWGGSIVAQKWALGSLSVVEVSLLRGVGALALLVPLWWWQEGRSTRFAAGDLAMLAVLSLGVLGNHLLTLFGLRYVEAAVGGVIIGAAPAITALLSSLLIRDLPFRVVALGCTVSFAGVAVVSGAGQSSEAGANPWLGGALVVLAQVCWALYSIGGRRIMERFSPLTVNWTTLLFSLLPQVPLLWTDQKAMAAGMDSVVPSAWVAVAFLVVFPTALGQQAWLYGVKGVGPSRAGIFINLIPVSALLLSALILGETLDATKLAGIALILAGVWLVNWQSGRYAAGG
;
A
#
# COMPACT_ATOMS: atom_id res chain seq x y z
N MET A 1 -7.51 33.04 -2.43
CA MET A 1 -6.33 32.15 -2.34
C MET A 1 -6.02 31.64 -3.74
N SER A 2 -4.83 31.89 -4.23
CA SER A 2 -4.44 31.73 -5.64
C SER A 2 -4.40 30.28 -6.09
N LYS A 3 -5.07 29.94 -7.20
CA LYS A 3 -5.08 28.63 -7.86
C LYS A 3 -3.69 28.11 -8.28
N SER A 4 -2.66 28.95 -8.31
CA SER A 4 -1.29 28.59 -8.72
C SER A 4 -0.49 27.89 -7.62
N SER A 5 -0.91 27.95 -6.34
CA SER A 5 -0.21 27.32 -5.20
C SER A 5 -0.50 25.83 -5.02
N ASP A 6 -1.57 25.32 -5.65
CA ASP A 6 -1.99 23.91 -5.48
C ASP A 6 -1.28 22.95 -6.48
N LEU A 7 -0.75 23.48 -7.58
CA LEU A 7 -0.17 22.67 -8.67
C LEU A 7 1.01 21.78 -8.24
N PRO A 8 1.99 22.25 -7.45
CA PRO A 8 3.06 21.39 -6.94
C PRO A 8 2.53 20.27 -6.03
N ALA A 9 1.51 20.56 -5.21
CA ALA A 9 0.88 19.57 -4.33
C ALA A 9 0.15 18.48 -5.14
N PHE A 10 -0.58 18.86 -6.20
CA PHE A 10 -1.20 17.91 -7.12
C PHE A 10 -0.17 17.05 -7.85
N GLY A 11 0.93 17.66 -8.32
CA GLY A 11 2.04 16.93 -8.93
C GLY A 11 2.65 15.90 -7.98
N ALA A 12 2.88 16.26 -6.73
CA ALA A 12 3.40 15.37 -5.70
C ALA A 12 2.43 14.19 -5.40
N LEU A 13 1.12 14.45 -5.30
CA LEU A 13 0.10 13.41 -5.10
C LEU A 13 0.01 12.45 -6.29
N THR A 14 0.05 12.98 -7.51
CA THR A 14 0.08 12.15 -8.74
C THR A 14 1.32 11.27 -8.77
N PHE A 15 2.49 11.85 -8.49
CA PHE A 15 3.74 11.09 -8.40
C PHE A 15 3.66 9.96 -7.37
N ALA A 16 3.17 10.27 -6.16
CA ALA A 16 3.02 9.26 -5.10
C ALA A 16 2.09 8.11 -5.53
N ALA A 17 0.94 8.44 -6.11
CA ALA A 17 -0.04 7.43 -6.54
C ALA A 17 0.51 6.55 -7.68
N VAL A 18 1.18 7.14 -8.67
CA VAL A 18 1.81 6.39 -9.76
C VAL A 18 2.98 5.53 -9.26
N ALA A 19 3.80 6.06 -8.35
CA ALA A 19 4.89 5.30 -7.72
C ALA A 19 4.35 4.10 -6.93
N TRP A 20 3.25 4.26 -6.21
CA TRP A 20 2.60 3.16 -5.48
C TRP A 20 1.97 2.13 -6.41
N GLY A 21 1.31 2.55 -7.51
CA GLY A 21 0.82 1.62 -8.53
C GLY A 21 1.98 0.85 -9.20
N GLY A 22 3.05 1.54 -9.56
CA GLY A 22 4.26 0.92 -10.10
C GLY A 22 4.94 -0.02 -9.10
N SER A 23 4.77 0.20 -7.79
CA SER A 23 5.33 -0.71 -6.78
C SER A 23 4.74 -2.11 -6.85
N ILE A 24 3.49 -2.26 -7.28
CA ILE A 24 2.85 -3.57 -7.43
C ILE A 24 3.53 -4.36 -8.55
N VAL A 25 3.77 -3.70 -9.67
CA VAL A 25 4.48 -4.25 -10.83
C VAL A 25 5.92 -4.63 -10.46
N ALA A 26 6.64 -3.73 -9.79
CA ALA A 26 8.01 -3.96 -9.35
C ALA A 26 8.10 -5.13 -8.33
N GLN A 27 7.15 -5.24 -7.41
CA GLN A 27 7.06 -6.38 -6.47
C GLN A 27 6.86 -7.70 -7.23
N LYS A 28 5.91 -7.74 -8.17
CA LYS A 28 5.67 -8.93 -9.00
C LYS A 28 6.91 -9.31 -9.80
N TRP A 29 7.59 -8.32 -10.37
CA TRP A 29 8.83 -8.54 -11.14
C TRP A 29 9.96 -9.09 -10.26
N ALA A 30 10.20 -8.49 -9.08
CA ALA A 30 11.21 -8.96 -8.14
C ALA A 30 10.96 -10.40 -7.68
N LEU A 31 9.69 -10.79 -7.48
CA LEU A 31 9.29 -12.15 -7.10
C LEU A 31 9.64 -13.22 -8.15
N GLY A 32 9.98 -12.82 -9.38
CA GLY A 32 10.46 -13.74 -10.41
C GLY A 32 11.77 -14.45 -10.03
N SER A 33 12.65 -13.79 -9.27
CA SER A 33 13.93 -14.38 -8.83
C SER A 33 14.18 -14.30 -7.32
N LEU A 34 13.52 -13.40 -6.61
CA LEU A 34 13.65 -13.26 -5.16
C LEU A 34 12.46 -13.90 -4.44
N SER A 35 12.67 -14.33 -3.21
CA SER A 35 11.61 -14.78 -2.32
C SER A 35 10.79 -13.60 -1.77
N VAL A 36 9.63 -13.90 -1.18
CA VAL A 36 8.78 -12.88 -0.52
C VAL A 36 9.54 -12.17 0.59
N VAL A 37 10.29 -12.92 1.39
CA VAL A 37 11.04 -12.39 2.54
C VAL A 37 12.20 -11.52 2.07
N GLU A 38 12.93 -11.96 1.04
CA GLU A 38 14.02 -11.18 0.44
C GLU A 38 13.53 -9.85 -0.13
N VAL A 39 12.46 -9.85 -0.94
CA VAL A 39 11.91 -8.60 -1.50
C VAL A 39 11.49 -7.65 -0.39
N SER A 40 10.82 -8.16 0.66
CA SER A 40 10.37 -7.34 1.78
C SER A 40 11.53 -6.76 2.58
N LEU A 41 12.54 -7.57 2.91
CA LEU A 41 13.72 -7.13 3.66
C LEU A 41 14.59 -6.17 2.87
N LEU A 42 14.91 -6.48 1.61
CA LEU A 42 15.75 -5.62 0.77
C LEU A 42 15.09 -4.25 0.57
N ARG A 43 13.78 -4.23 0.28
CA ARG A 43 13.03 -2.99 0.19
C ARG A 43 13.07 -2.20 1.51
N GLY A 44 12.82 -2.87 2.63
CA GLY A 44 12.72 -2.22 3.94
C GLY A 44 14.08 -1.71 4.42
N VAL A 45 15.13 -2.52 4.34
CA VAL A 45 16.50 -2.13 4.72
C VAL A 45 17.01 -0.98 3.84
N GLY A 46 16.81 -1.08 2.51
CA GLY A 46 17.17 -0.01 1.59
C GLY A 46 16.43 1.30 1.89
N ALA A 47 15.13 1.23 2.21
CA ALA A 47 14.36 2.41 2.59
C ALA A 47 14.83 3.01 3.91
N LEU A 48 15.15 2.19 4.93
CA LEU A 48 15.72 2.67 6.19
C LEU A 48 17.07 3.36 5.97
N ALA A 49 17.92 2.85 5.07
CA ALA A 49 19.20 3.49 4.73
C ALA A 49 19.03 4.91 4.17
N LEU A 50 17.87 5.24 3.59
CA LEU A 50 17.52 6.58 3.12
C LEU A 50 16.77 7.41 4.18
N LEU A 51 15.78 6.80 4.83
CA LEU A 51 14.88 7.50 5.75
C LEU A 51 15.54 7.86 7.08
N VAL A 52 16.40 6.98 7.64
CA VAL A 52 17.04 7.23 8.94
C VAL A 52 18.03 8.40 8.89
N PRO A 53 18.94 8.52 7.90
CA PRO A 53 19.77 9.71 7.77
C PRO A 53 18.95 10.99 7.54
N LEU A 54 17.89 10.93 6.74
CA LEU A 54 17.00 12.06 6.50
C LEU A 54 16.32 12.51 7.79
N TRP A 55 15.77 11.55 8.55
CA TRP A 55 15.17 11.82 9.86
C TRP A 55 16.20 12.40 10.84
N TRP A 56 17.40 11.81 10.91
CA TRP A 56 18.46 12.30 11.80
C TRP A 56 18.83 13.74 11.51
N TRP A 57 18.91 14.08 10.23
CA TRP A 57 19.23 15.46 9.80
C TRP A 57 18.11 16.45 10.13
N GLN A 58 16.84 16.07 9.95
CA GLN A 58 15.69 16.94 10.14
C GLN A 58 15.20 17.01 11.58
N GLU A 59 15.15 15.90 12.30
CA GLU A 59 14.39 15.75 13.53
C GLU A 59 15.14 15.02 14.65
N GLY A 60 16.18 14.25 14.33
CA GLY A 60 16.81 13.29 15.24
C GLY A 60 17.27 13.88 16.58
N ARG A 61 17.64 15.16 16.61
CA ARG A 61 18.09 15.85 17.82
C ARG A 61 16.95 16.26 18.75
N SER A 62 15.75 16.38 18.24
CA SER A 62 14.57 16.85 19.01
C SER A 62 13.63 15.70 19.38
N THR A 63 13.70 14.55 18.68
CA THR A 63 12.78 13.43 18.89
C THR A 63 13.15 12.64 20.14
N ARG A 64 12.19 12.52 21.07
CA ARG A 64 12.32 11.70 22.29
C ARG A 64 11.18 10.71 22.36
N PHE A 65 11.49 9.43 22.47
CA PHE A 65 10.53 8.35 22.63
C PHE A 65 10.34 7.97 24.08
N ALA A 66 9.12 7.94 24.57
CA ALA A 66 8.77 7.25 25.80
C ALA A 66 8.59 5.75 25.53
N ALA A 67 8.71 4.90 26.55
CA ALA A 67 8.52 3.46 26.40
C ALA A 67 7.14 3.10 25.83
N GLY A 68 6.08 3.84 26.21
CA GLY A 68 4.74 3.65 25.66
C GLY A 68 4.63 3.99 24.18
N ASP A 69 5.40 4.99 23.68
CA ASP A 69 5.44 5.33 22.26
C ASP A 69 6.08 4.21 21.44
N LEU A 70 7.19 3.65 21.92
CA LEU A 70 7.87 2.53 21.28
C LEU A 70 6.99 1.28 21.25
N ALA A 71 6.29 0.98 22.35
CA ALA A 71 5.34 -0.13 22.40
C ALA A 71 4.20 0.05 21.37
N MET A 72 3.64 1.26 21.28
CA MET A 72 2.60 1.56 20.31
C MET A 72 3.12 1.44 18.86
N LEU A 73 4.31 1.97 18.57
CA LEU A 73 4.94 1.87 17.26
C LEU A 73 5.24 0.42 16.88
N ALA A 74 5.68 -0.41 17.85
CA ALA A 74 5.89 -1.84 17.65
C ALA A 74 4.57 -2.57 17.32
N VAL A 75 3.47 -2.27 18.01
CA VAL A 75 2.15 -2.84 17.69
C VAL A 75 1.70 -2.40 16.29
N LEU A 76 1.82 -1.12 15.97
CA LEU A 76 1.47 -0.59 14.65
C LEU A 76 2.31 -1.20 13.53
N SER A 77 3.56 -1.56 13.80
CA SER A 77 4.44 -2.21 12.83
C SER A 77 3.92 -3.57 12.35
N LEU A 78 3.08 -4.26 13.14
CA LEU A 78 2.40 -5.50 12.72
C LEU A 78 1.46 -5.24 11.53
N GLY A 79 0.82 -4.06 11.49
CA GLY A 79 0.02 -3.64 10.34
C GLY A 79 0.86 -3.43 9.09
N VAL A 80 2.04 -2.82 9.23
CA VAL A 80 3.01 -2.63 8.13
C VAL A 80 3.55 -3.98 7.65
N LEU A 81 3.96 -4.84 8.58
CA LEU A 81 4.44 -6.21 8.31
C LEU A 81 3.39 -7.02 7.55
N GLY A 82 2.15 -7.07 8.08
CA GLY A 82 1.05 -7.79 7.46
C GLY A 82 0.74 -7.25 6.07
N ASN A 83 0.66 -5.93 5.91
CA ASN A 83 0.45 -5.33 4.59
C ASN A 83 1.53 -5.73 3.59
N HIS A 84 2.80 -5.64 3.95
CA HIS A 84 3.90 -5.96 3.03
C HIS A 84 3.95 -7.45 2.68
N LEU A 85 3.96 -8.33 3.67
CA LEU A 85 4.10 -9.77 3.43
C LEU A 85 2.88 -10.35 2.73
N LEU A 86 1.66 -10.01 3.17
CA LEU A 86 0.44 -10.53 2.57
C LEU A 86 0.24 -10.02 1.12
N THR A 87 0.64 -8.78 0.82
CA THR A 87 0.65 -8.29 -0.56
C THR A 87 1.61 -9.12 -1.42
N LEU A 88 2.86 -9.31 -0.97
CA LEU A 88 3.85 -10.10 -1.72
C LEU A 88 3.43 -11.57 -1.88
N PHE A 89 2.90 -12.20 -0.82
CA PHE A 89 2.35 -13.55 -0.92
C PHE A 89 1.17 -13.61 -1.88
N GLY A 90 0.25 -12.64 -1.81
CA GLY A 90 -0.89 -12.55 -2.72
C GLY A 90 -0.47 -12.44 -4.18
N LEU A 91 0.54 -11.61 -4.47
CA LEU A 91 1.08 -11.41 -5.82
C LEU A 91 1.76 -12.65 -6.41
N ARG A 92 2.05 -13.69 -5.64
CA ARG A 92 2.46 -14.99 -6.19
C ARG A 92 1.33 -15.71 -6.90
N TYR A 93 0.09 -15.48 -6.45
CA TYR A 93 -1.11 -16.19 -6.93
C TYR A 93 -1.93 -15.40 -7.94
N VAL A 94 -1.73 -14.08 -8.05
CA VAL A 94 -2.44 -13.22 -9.00
C VAL A 94 -1.47 -12.35 -9.80
N GLU A 95 -1.96 -11.84 -10.94
CA GLU A 95 -1.25 -10.86 -11.74
C GLU A 95 -1.11 -9.53 -10.99
N ALA A 96 -0.11 -8.72 -11.38
CA ALA A 96 0.11 -7.40 -10.79
C ALA A 96 -1.08 -6.46 -11.03
N ALA A 97 -1.71 -6.53 -12.22
CA ALA A 97 -2.94 -5.80 -12.54
C ALA A 97 -4.04 -6.10 -11.52
N VAL A 98 -4.32 -7.40 -11.26
CA VAL A 98 -5.34 -7.85 -10.30
C VAL A 98 -5.02 -7.37 -8.89
N GLY A 99 -3.78 -7.56 -8.43
CA GLY A 99 -3.33 -7.08 -7.13
C GLY A 99 -3.48 -5.56 -6.97
N GLY A 100 -3.09 -4.80 -7.99
CA GLY A 100 -3.21 -3.34 -8.01
C GLY A 100 -4.67 -2.87 -7.97
N VAL A 101 -5.56 -3.53 -8.70
CA VAL A 101 -7.01 -3.23 -8.68
C VAL A 101 -7.62 -3.51 -7.31
N ILE A 102 -7.27 -4.63 -6.67
CA ILE A 102 -7.75 -4.97 -5.31
C ILE A 102 -7.26 -3.94 -4.29
N ILE A 103 -6.03 -3.45 -4.39
CA ILE A 103 -5.50 -2.38 -3.52
C ILE A 103 -6.32 -1.09 -3.67
N GLY A 104 -6.92 -0.85 -4.83
CA GLY A 104 -7.86 0.24 -5.04
C GLY A 104 -9.10 0.21 -4.11
N ALA A 105 -9.44 -0.93 -3.53
CA ALA A 105 -10.49 -1.05 -2.52
C ALA A 105 -10.08 -0.60 -1.11
N ALA A 106 -8.80 -0.27 -0.87
CA ALA A 106 -8.29 0.12 0.45
C ALA A 106 -9.09 1.25 1.13
N PRO A 107 -9.55 2.31 0.44
CA PRO A 107 -10.38 3.35 1.05
C PRO A 107 -11.72 2.81 1.57
N ALA A 108 -12.37 1.90 0.82
CA ALA A 108 -13.63 1.29 1.26
C ALA A 108 -13.41 0.37 2.48
N ILE A 109 -12.33 -0.42 2.49
CA ILE A 109 -11.94 -1.26 3.64
C ILE A 109 -11.66 -0.39 4.86
N THR A 110 -10.93 0.71 4.68
CA THR A 110 -10.60 1.63 5.77
C THR A 110 -11.87 2.30 6.34
N ALA A 111 -12.78 2.76 5.47
CA ALA A 111 -14.05 3.36 5.90
C ALA A 111 -14.93 2.35 6.65
N LEU A 112 -15.00 1.10 6.17
CA LEU A 112 -15.72 0.01 6.84
C LEU A 112 -15.16 -0.24 8.24
N LEU A 113 -13.85 -0.44 8.38
CA LEU A 113 -13.22 -0.69 9.66
C LEU A 113 -13.31 0.52 10.60
N SER A 114 -13.18 1.73 10.08
CA SER A 114 -13.35 2.96 10.85
C SER A 114 -14.77 3.06 11.42
N SER A 115 -15.79 2.78 10.62
CA SER A 115 -17.18 2.79 11.06
C SER A 115 -17.49 1.74 12.14
N LEU A 116 -16.80 0.59 12.10
CA LEU A 116 -16.99 -0.49 13.07
C LEU A 116 -16.19 -0.26 14.37
N LEU A 117 -14.93 0.21 14.27
CA LEU A 117 -14.01 0.30 15.40
C LEU A 117 -14.08 1.62 16.15
N ILE A 118 -14.14 2.74 15.44
CA ILE A 118 -14.17 4.09 16.04
C ILE A 118 -15.51 4.80 15.86
N ARG A 119 -16.40 4.21 15.05
CA ARG A 119 -17.77 4.68 14.84
C ARG A 119 -17.86 6.15 14.39
N ASP A 120 -16.87 6.61 13.65
CA ASP A 120 -16.83 7.96 13.08
C ASP A 120 -17.93 8.18 12.02
N LEU A 121 -18.35 7.10 11.34
CA LEU A 121 -19.47 7.08 10.41
C LEU A 121 -20.42 5.92 10.72
N PRO A 122 -21.74 6.10 10.60
CA PRO A 122 -22.67 4.98 10.73
C PRO A 122 -22.43 3.92 9.64
N PHE A 123 -22.42 2.64 10.03
CA PHE A 123 -22.20 1.52 9.10
C PHE A 123 -23.06 1.60 7.84
N ARG A 124 -24.36 1.96 7.98
CA ARG A 124 -25.30 2.12 6.86
C ARG A 124 -24.84 3.14 5.80
N VAL A 125 -24.05 4.14 6.22
CA VAL A 125 -23.53 5.19 5.32
C VAL A 125 -22.44 4.65 4.41
N VAL A 126 -21.63 3.70 4.89
CA VAL A 126 -20.53 3.13 4.12
C VAL A 126 -20.88 1.79 3.47
N ALA A 127 -21.91 1.10 3.95
CA ALA A 127 -22.23 -0.27 3.58
C ALA A 127 -22.43 -0.47 2.07
N LEU A 128 -23.23 0.38 1.41
CA LEU A 128 -23.51 0.24 -0.02
C LEU A 128 -22.22 0.36 -0.86
N GLY A 129 -21.43 1.39 -0.61
CA GLY A 129 -20.17 1.59 -1.35
C GLY A 129 -19.16 0.47 -1.10
N CYS A 130 -19.09 -0.04 0.14
CA CYS A 130 -18.26 -1.21 0.46
C CYS A 130 -18.74 -2.45 -0.30
N THR A 131 -20.03 -2.72 -0.33
CA THR A 131 -20.60 -3.87 -1.07
C THR A 131 -20.27 -3.80 -2.56
N VAL A 132 -20.42 -2.63 -3.19
CA VAL A 132 -20.07 -2.43 -4.61
C VAL A 132 -18.56 -2.62 -4.83
N SER A 133 -17.73 -2.07 -3.94
CA SER A 133 -16.27 -2.24 -4.04
C SER A 133 -15.84 -3.70 -3.87
N PHE A 134 -16.42 -4.44 -2.92
CA PHE A 134 -16.11 -5.87 -2.73
C PHE A 134 -16.64 -6.75 -3.87
N ALA A 135 -17.76 -6.39 -4.49
CA ALA A 135 -18.20 -7.07 -5.72
C ALA A 135 -17.16 -6.90 -6.83
N GLY A 136 -16.59 -5.71 -6.98
CA GLY A 136 -15.48 -5.47 -7.91
C GLY A 136 -14.23 -6.30 -7.59
N VAL A 137 -13.87 -6.43 -6.31
CA VAL A 137 -12.78 -7.32 -5.86
C VAL A 137 -13.06 -8.77 -6.26
N ALA A 138 -14.27 -9.26 -6.04
CA ALA A 138 -14.66 -10.62 -6.39
C ALA A 138 -14.57 -10.88 -7.89
N VAL A 139 -15.05 -9.94 -8.72
CA VAL A 139 -14.97 -10.01 -10.19
C VAL A 139 -13.51 -10.11 -10.64
N VAL A 140 -12.63 -9.25 -10.14
CA VAL A 140 -11.21 -9.24 -10.54
C VAL A 140 -10.48 -10.48 -10.03
N SER A 141 -10.72 -10.91 -8.80
CA SER A 141 -10.09 -12.10 -8.23
C SER A 141 -10.49 -13.38 -8.97
N GLY A 142 -11.75 -13.47 -9.43
CA GLY A 142 -12.22 -14.60 -10.22
C GLY A 142 -11.67 -14.63 -11.65
N ALA A 143 -11.32 -13.46 -12.21
CA ALA A 143 -10.75 -13.32 -13.54
C ALA A 143 -9.22 -13.46 -13.56
N GLY A 144 -8.56 -13.35 -12.41
CA GLY A 144 -7.11 -13.39 -12.29
C GLY A 144 -6.56 -14.73 -12.75
N GLN A 145 -5.85 -14.73 -13.87
CA GLN A 145 -5.05 -15.88 -14.28
C GLN A 145 -3.81 -15.95 -13.40
N SER A 146 -3.50 -17.12 -12.88
CA SER A 146 -2.29 -17.32 -12.11
C SER A 146 -1.08 -17.42 -13.02
N SER A 147 0.01 -16.75 -12.65
CA SER A 147 1.30 -16.87 -13.33
C SER A 147 1.95 -18.25 -13.14
N GLU A 148 1.47 -19.05 -12.18
CA GLU A 148 1.99 -20.38 -11.89
C GLU A 148 0.89 -21.44 -12.06
N ALA A 149 1.21 -22.54 -12.73
CA ALA A 149 0.30 -23.66 -12.89
C ALA A 149 -0.15 -24.18 -11.50
N GLY A 150 -1.47 -24.22 -11.25
CA GLY A 150 -2.06 -24.66 -9.99
C GLY A 150 -2.26 -23.57 -8.93
N ALA A 151 -1.92 -22.31 -9.20
CA ALA A 151 -2.16 -21.21 -8.25
C ALA A 151 -3.67 -20.93 -8.12
N ASN A 152 -4.08 -20.57 -6.89
CA ASN A 152 -5.46 -20.24 -6.56
C ASN A 152 -5.66 -18.72 -6.55
N PRO A 153 -6.28 -18.11 -7.61
CA PRO A 153 -6.45 -16.65 -7.69
C PRO A 153 -7.30 -16.09 -6.53
N TRP A 154 -8.27 -16.86 -6.04
CA TRP A 154 -9.07 -16.45 -4.89
C TRP A 154 -8.24 -16.32 -3.61
N LEU A 155 -7.30 -17.24 -3.40
CA LEU A 155 -6.36 -17.15 -2.29
C LEU A 155 -5.49 -15.89 -2.43
N GLY A 156 -4.96 -15.63 -3.63
CA GLY A 156 -4.18 -14.42 -3.91
C GLY A 156 -4.97 -13.15 -3.63
N GLY A 157 -6.19 -13.07 -4.15
CA GLY A 157 -7.10 -11.94 -3.91
C GLY A 157 -7.41 -11.75 -2.42
N ALA A 158 -7.71 -12.84 -1.70
CA ALA A 158 -7.97 -12.79 -0.25
C ALA A 158 -6.76 -12.30 0.56
N LEU A 159 -5.55 -12.73 0.20
CA LEU A 159 -4.32 -12.27 0.84
C LEU A 159 -4.09 -10.76 0.60
N VAL A 160 -4.33 -10.26 -0.61
CA VAL A 160 -4.22 -8.82 -0.90
C VAL A 160 -5.29 -8.02 -0.14
N VAL A 161 -6.54 -8.51 -0.05
CA VAL A 161 -7.58 -7.88 0.78
C VAL A 161 -7.16 -7.84 2.25
N LEU A 162 -6.66 -8.94 2.80
CA LEU A 162 -6.19 -9.00 4.19
C LEU A 162 -5.01 -8.04 4.42
N ALA A 163 -4.14 -7.87 3.43
CA ALA A 163 -3.09 -6.85 3.47
C ALA A 163 -3.67 -5.44 3.63
N GLN A 164 -4.77 -5.13 2.92
CA GLN A 164 -5.44 -3.83 3.04
C GLN A 164 -6.15 -3.66 4.40
N VAL A 165 -6.64 -4.75 5.00
CA VAL A 165 -7.13 -4.74 6.39
C VAL A 165 -6.00 -4.37 7.37
N CYS A 166 -4.82 -4.97 7.22
CA CYS A 166 -3.64 -4.63 8.02
C CYS A 166 -3.24 -3.15 7.84
N TRP A 167 -3.25 -2.64 6.62
CA TRP A 167 -3.01 -1.23 6.33
C TRP A 167 -4.04 -0.30 6.94
N ALA A 168 -5.32 -0.66 6.89
CA ALA A 168 -6.39 0.11 7.49
C ALA A 168 -6.27 0.18 9.01
N LEU A 169 -5.95 -0.95 9.67
CA LEU A 169 -5.71 -1.00 11.12
C LEU A 169 -4.50 -0.14 11.52
N TYR A 170 -3.40 -0.21 10.75
CA TYR A 170 -2.25 0.68 10.92
C TYR A 170 -2.65 2.16 10.79
N SER A 171 -3.43 2.49 9.76
CA SER A 171 -3.84 3.87 9.49
C SER A 171 -4.77 4.43 10.58
N ILE A 172 -5.73 3.61 11.04
CA ILE A 172 -6.66 3.99 12.12
C ILE A 172 -5.92 4.14 13.45
N GLY A 173 -5.12 3.13 13.83
CA GLY A 173 -4.36 3.12 15.07
C GLY A 173 -3.24 4.17 15.12
N GLY A 174 -2.67 4.50 13.97
CA GLY A 174 -1.59 5.47 13.83
C GLY A 174 -1.99 6.93 14.08
N ARG A 175 -3.30 7.26 14.06
CA ARG A 175 -3.77 8.66 14.24
C ARG A 175 -3.22 9.31 15.51
N ARG A 176 -3.31 8.62 16.64
CA ARG A 176 -2.83 9.13 17.95
C ARG A 176 -1.32 9.38 18.00
N ILE A 177 -0.54 8.47 17.42
CA ILE A 177 0.92 8.60 17.45
C ILE A 177 1.40 9.72 16.54
N MET A 178 0.69 9.98 15.42
CA MET A 178 0.96 11.07 14.49
C MET A 178 0.61 12.46 15.03
N GLU A 179 -0.11 12.58 16.15
CA GLU A 179 -0.28 13.84 16.87
C GLU A 179 1.01 14.26 17.62
N ARG A 180 1.87 13.30 17.96
CA ARG A 180 3.10 13.50 18.71
C ARG A 180 4.37 13.45 17.87
N PHE A 181 4.37 12.65 16.83
CA PHE A 181 5.52 12.41 15.98
C PHE A 181 5.21 12.76 14.53
N SER A 182 6.23 13.22 13.83
CA SER A 182 6.11 13.45 12.41
C SER A 182 5.82 12.15 11.65
N PRO A 183 5.19 12.24 10.48
CA PRO A 183 5.02 11.09 9.61
C PRO A 183 6.34 10.40 9.24
N LEU A 184 7.44 11.15 9.11
CA LEU A 184 8.77 10.59 8.83
C LEU A 184 9.23 9.71 9.98
N THR A 185 9.11 10.21 11.24
CA THR A 185 9.43 9.45 12.45
C THR A 185 8.59 8.18 12.55
N VAL A 186 7.27 8.26 12.35
CA VAL A 186 6.37 7.09 12.41
C VAL A 186 6.72 6.09 11.32
N ASN A 187 6.99 6.55 10.10
CA ASN A 187 7.28 5.68 8.95
C ASN A 187 8.57 4.85 9.19
N TRP A 188 9.71 5.49 9.48
CA TRP A 188 10.95 4.72 9.65
C TRP A 188 10.91 3.81 10.87
N THR A 189 10.31 4.23 12.00
CA THR A 189 10.23 3.40 13.21
C THR A 189 9.33 2.19 13.02
N THR A 190 8.15 2.34 12.45
CA THR A 190 7.27 1.21 12.16
C THR A 190 7.85 0.28 11.09
N LEU A 191 8.55 0.83 10.10
CA LEU A 191 9.28 0.03 9.12
C LEU A 191 10.37 -0.79 9.79
N LEU A 192 11.20 -0.17 10.65
CA LEU A 192 12.26 -0.87 11.40
C LEU A 192 11.68 -2.04 12.21
N PHE A 193 10.66 -1.77 13.03
CA PHE A 193 10.04 -2.82 13.85
C PHE A 193 9.37 -3.91 13.00
N SER A 194 8.87 -3.58 11.80
CA SER A 194 8.28 -4.57 10.90
C SER A 194 9.32 -5.51 10.27
N LEU A 195 10.58 -5.10 10.19
CA LEU A 195 11.66 -5.95 9.65
C LEU A 195 12.18 -6.96 10.67
N LEU A 196 12.17 -6.64 11.96
CA LEU A 196 12.75 -7.50 13.00
C LEU A 196 12.19 -8.93 12.98
N PRO A 197 10.85 -9.17 12.91
CA PRO A 197 10.32 -10.53 12.85
C PRO A 197 10.55 -11.23 11.50
N GLN A 198 10.98 -10.50 10.47
CA GLN A 198 11.28 -11.09 9.16
C GLN A 198 12.68 -11.70 9.07
N VAL A 199 13.64 -11.22 9.88
CA VAL A 199 15.02 -11.73 9.86
C VAL A 199 15.09 -13.24 10.12
N PRO A 200 14.44 -13.81 11.16
CA PRO A 200 14.42 -15.26 11.34
C PRO A 200 13.73 -16.03 10.21
N LEU A 201 12.79 -15.40 9.49
CA LEU A 201 12.10 -16.06 8.37
C LEU A 201 13.04 -16.35 7.19
N LEU A 202 14.15 -15.64 7.05
CA LEU A 202 15.16 -15.96 6.01
C LEU A 202 15.72 -17.38 6.18
N TRP A 203 15.90 -17.85 7.41
CA TRP A 203 16.43 -19.19 7.67
C TRP A 203 15.43 -20.31 7.35
N THR A 204 14.15 -19.99 7.26
CA THR A 204 13.10 -20.94 6.86
C THR A 204 12.72 -20.82 5.40
N ASP A 205 13.23 -19.80 4.71
CA ASP A 205 12.91 -19.53 3.31
C ASP A 205 13.82 -20.39 2.39
N GLN A 206 13.28 -21.55 1.98
CA GLN A 206 14.01 -22.52 1.15
C GLN A 206 14.46 -21.92 -0.19
N LYS A 207 13.72 -20.95 -0.75
CA LYS A 207 14.08 -20.30 -2.02
C LYS A 207 15.30 -19.38 -1.83
N ALA A 208 15.32 -18.60 -0.77
CA ALA A 208 16.44 -17.75 -0.42
C ALA A 208 17.71 -18.58 -0.12
N MET A 209 17.56 -19.73 0.57
CA MET A 209 18.68 -20.60 0.91
C MET A 209 19.25 -21.37 -0.28
N ALA A 210 18.39 -21.76 -1.24
CA ALA A 210 18.79 -22.62 -2.36
C ALA A 210 19.42 -21.85 -3.52
N ALA A 211 19.00 -20.62 -3.79
CA ALA A 211 19.35 -19.92 -5.03
C ALA A 211 20.60 -19.04 -4.94
N GLY A 212 21.00 -18.62 -3.75
CA GLY A 212 22.10 -17.65 -3.59
C GLY A 212 21.86 -16.31 -4.31
N MET A 213 22.47 -15.23 -3.84
CA MET A 213 22.31 -13.90 -4.42
C MET A 213 22.85 -13.79 -5.86
N ASP A 214 23.75 -14.67 -6.26
CA ASP A 214 24.37 -14.67 -7.59
C ASP A 214 23.40 -15.13 -8.70
N SER A 215 22.32 -15.82 -8.34
CA SER A 215 21.30 -16.29 -9.29
C SER A 215 20.21 -15.24 -9.58
N VAL A 216 20.22 -14.11 -8.85
CA VAL A 216 19.21 -13.05 -9.01
C VAL A 216 19.47 -12.26 -10.28
N VAL A 217 18.49 -12.25 -11.19
CA VAL A 217 18.62 -11.51 -12.45
C VAL A 217 18.80 -10.01 -12.20
N PRO A 218 19.64 -9.30 -12.99
CA PRO A 218 19.88 -7.86 -12.79
C PRO A 218 18.62 -7.00 -12.76
N SER A 219 17.59 -7.39 -13.50
CA SER A 219 16.31 -6.67 -13.53
C SER A 219 15.55 -6.71 -12.20
N ALA A 220 15.71 -7.76 -11.39
CA ALA A 220 15.11 -7.82 -10.05
C ALA A 220 15.75 -6.81 -9.10
N TRP A 221 17.05 -6.56 -9.23
CA TRP A 221 17.74 -5.50 -8.48
C TRP A 221 17.25 -4.10 -8.86
N VAL A 222 16.95 -3.88 -10.15
CA VAL A 222 16.32 -2.63 -10.62
C VAL A 222 14.93 -2.47 -9.99
N ALA A 223 14.14 -3.55 -9.94
CA ALA A 223 12.82 -3.53 -9.30
C ALA A 223 12.94 -3.22 -7.79
N VAL A 224 13.89 -3.84 -7.07
CA VAL A 224 14.13 -3.55 -5.66
C VAL A 224 14.58 -2.09 -5.45
N ALA A 225 15.52 -1.59 -6.26
CA ALA A 225 15.96 -0.20 -6.18
C ALA A 225 14.79 0.78 -6.43
N PHE A 226 13.93 0.47 -7.40
CA PHE A 226 12.70 1.24 -7.61
C PHE A 226 11.80 1.23 -6.36
N LEU A 227 11.57 0.06 -5.76
CA LEU A 227 10.75 -0.09 -4.54
C LEU A 227 11.30 0.71 -3.36
N VAL A 228 12.62 0.75 -3.20
CA VAL A 228 13.29 1.53 -2.15
C VAL A 228 13.07 3.03 -2.36
N VAL A 229 13.40 3.53 -3.53
CA VAL A 229 13.49 4.97 -3.80
C VAL A 229 12.12 5.58 -4.03
N PHE A 230 11.37 5.06 -5.03
CA PHE A 230 10.19 5.77 -5.53
C PHE A 230 8.96 5.61 -4.64
N PRO A 231 8.42 4.41 -4.34
CA PRO A 231 7.23 4.31 -3.53
C PRO A 231 7.50 4.51 -2.04
N THR A 232 8.63 4.00 -1.50
CA THR A 232 8.85 3.94 -0.05
C THR A 232 9.49 5.22 0.48
N ALA A 233 10.56 5.71 -0.14
CA ALA A 233 11.21 6.94 0.33
C ALA A 233 10.53 8.20 -0.23
N LEU A 234 10.49 8.37 -1.55
CA LEU A 234 9.99 9.59 -2.18
C LEU A 234 8.46 9.66 -2.21
N GLY A 235 7.78 8.57 -2.55
CA GLY A 235 6.32 8.52 -2.68
C GLY A 235 5.61 8.88 -1.39
N GLN A 236 6.07 8.35 -0.26
CA GLN A 236 5.51 8.69 1.04
C GLN A 236 5.70 10.17 1.39
N GLN A 237 6.88 10.74 1.13
CA GLN A 237 7.14 12.16 1.39
C GLN A 237 6.32 13.07 0.45
N ALA A 238 6.25 12.72 -0.83
CA ALA A 238 5.43 13.43 -1.81
C ALA A 238 3.94 13.43 -1.44
N TRP A 239 3.44 12.28 -0.95
CA TRP A 239 2.08 12.17 -0.45
C TRP A 239 1.82 13.14 0.71
N LEU A 240 2.70 13.12 1.72
CA LEU A 240 2.57 14.00 2.89
C LEU A 240 2.64 15.48 2.53
N TYR A 241 3.56 15.83 1.62
CA TYR A 241 3.65 17.19 1.08
C TYR A 241 2.34 17.60 0.38
N GLY A 242 1.80 16.73 -0.45
CA GLY A 242 0.54 16.95 -1.15
C GLY A 242 -0.64 17.10 -0.19
N VAL A 243 -0.77 16.20 0.79
CA VAL A 243 -1.82 16.28 1.84
C VAL A 243 -1.74 17.59 2.62
N LYS A 244 -0.53 18.03 2.98
CA LYS A 244 -0.31 19.32 3.66
C LYS A 244 -0.74 20.51 2.78
N GLY A 245 -0.53 20.42 1.46
CA GLY A 245 -0.84 21.49 0.51
C GLY A 245 -2.33 21.64 0.24
N VAL A 246 -3.04 20.53 -0.06
CA VAL A 246 -4.45 20.59 -0.54
C VAL A 246 -5.46 20.02 0.45
N GLY A 247 -5.00 19.46 1.55
CA GLY A 247 -5.82 18.80 2.55
C GLY A 247 -6.12 17.33 2.26
N PRO A 248 -6.46 16.53 3.29
CA PRO A 248 -6.62 15.10 3.17
C PRO A 248 -7.77 14.69 2.24
N SER A 249 -8.88 15.42 2.25
CA SER A 249 -10.05 15.10 1.40
C SER A 249 -9.76 15.21 -0.10
N ARG A 250 -9.01 16.24 -0.53
CA ARG A 250 -8.61 16.41 -1.93
C ARG A 250 -7.50 15.42 -2.31
N ALA A 251 -6.55 15.19 -1.41
CA ALA A 251 -5.49 14.21 -1.62
C ALA A 251 -6.04 12.81 -1.81
N GLY A 252 -7.09 12.42 -1.08
CA GLY A 252 -7.72 11.10 -1.15
C GLY A 252 -8.19 10.71 -2.57
N ILE A 253 -8.53 11.68 -3.41
CA ILE A 253 -8.95 11.42 -4.81
C ILE A 253 -7.78 10.79 -5.61
N PHE A 254 -6.54 11.18 -5.31
CA PHE A 254 -5.36 10.67 -6.03
C PHE A 254 -5.05 9.21 -5.74
N ILE A 255 -5.55 8.64 -4.62
CA ILE A 255 -5.43 7.20 -4.32
C ILE A 255 -6.06 6.36 -5.44
N ASN A 256 -7.11 6.86 -6.09
CA ASN A 256 -7.76 6.17 -7.20
C ASN A 256 -6.85 6.01 -8.44
N LEU A 257 -5.74 6.73 -8.52
CA LEU A 257 -4.74 6.56 -9.58
C LEU A 257 -3.88 5.31 -9.36
N ILE A 258 -3.80 4.77 -8.13
CA ILE A 258 -3.01 3.57 -7.82
C ILE A 258 -3.45 2.37 -8.68
N PRO A 259 -4.74 1.94 -8.67
CA PRO A 259 -5.15 0.82 -9.47
C PRO A 259 -5.05 1.09 -10.97
N VAL A 260 -5.28 2.33 -11.42
CA VAL A 260 -5.14 2.71 -12.83
C VAL A 260 -3.68 2.60 -13.29
N SER A 261 -2.75 3.15 -12.51
CA SER A 261 -1.31 3.07 -12.83
C SER A 261 -0.77 1.64 -12.71
N ALA A 262 -1.22 0.85 -11.74
CA ALA A 262 -0.85 -0.56 -11.64
C ALA A 262 -1.30 -1.35 -12.87
N LEU A 263 -2.55 -1.16 -13.30
CA LEU A 263 -3.12 -1.81 -14.49
C LEU A 263 -2.36 -1.46 -15.77
N LEU A 264 -2.10 -0.16 -15.99
CA LEU A 264 -1.37 0.30 -17.18
C LEU A 264 0.08 -0.15 -17.17
N LEU A 265 0.78 -0.02 -16.04
CA LEU A 265 2.19 -0.40 -15.93
C LEU A 265 2.37 -1.92 -15.99
N SER A 266 1.44 -2.73 -15.47
CA SER A 266 1.51 -4.18 -15.60
C SER A 266 1.38 -4.63 -17.07
N ALA A 267 0.49 -4.01 -17.82
CA ALA A 267 0.36 -4.27 -19.24
C ALA A 267 1.62 -3.88 -20.02
N LEU A 268 2.20 -2.71 -19.72
CA LEU A 268 3.37 -2.18 -20.43
C LEU A 268 4.68 -2.91 -20.08
N ILE A 269 4.86 -3.30 -18.81
CA ILE A 269 6.14 -3.83 -18.30
C ILE A 269 6.12 -5.35 -18.21
N LEU A 270 5.02 -5.95 -17.78
CA LEU A 270 4.89 -7.40 -17.59
C LEU A 270 4.16 -8.09 -18.76
N GLY A 271 3.58 -7.33 -19.70
CA GLY A 271 2.81 -7.88 -20.81
C GLY A 271 1.47 -8.50 -20.40
N GLU A 272 0.94 -8.11 -19.21
CA GLU A 272 -0.35 -8.61 -18.72
C GLU A 272 -1.50 -8.08 -19.60
N THR A 273 -2.46 -8.95 -19.92
CA THR A 273 -3.60 -8.59 -20.77
C THR A 273 -4.60 -7.71 -20.03
N LEU A 274 -5.10 -6.68 -20.70
CA LEU A 274 -6.20 -5.84 -20.23
C LEU A 274 -7.50 -6.40 -20.82
N ASP A 275 -8.18 -7.25 -20.07
CA ASP A 275 -9.47 -7.80 -20.47
C ASP A 275 -10.65 -7.01 -19.87
N ALA A 276 -11.86 -7.27 -20.43
CA ALA A 276 -13.08 -6.61 -20.01
C ALA A 276 -13.40 -6.85 -18.52
N THR A 277 -12.99 -8.00 -17.97
CA THR A 277 -13.27 -8.36 -16.58
C THR A 277 -12.45 -7.52 -15.61
N LYS A 278 -11.15 -7.30 -15.93
CA LYS A 278 -10.29 -6.39 -15.14
C LYS A 278 -10.81 -4.96 -15.19
N LEU A 279 -11.25 -4.50 -16.39
CA LEU A 279 -11.83 -3.16 -16.54
C LEU A 279 -13.16 -3.01 -15.78
N ALA A 280 -14.03 -4.02 -15.82
CA ALA A 280 -15.27 -4.02 -15.06
C ALA A 280 -15.00 -4.03 -13.53
N GLY A 281 -14.05 -4.83 -13.08
CA GLY A 281 -13.67 -4.88 -11.67
C GLY A 281 -13.13 -3.55 -11.15
N ILE A 282 -12.22 -2.90 -11.88
CA ILE A 282 -11.74 -1.57 -11.48
C ILE A 282 -12.86 -0.53 -11.47
N ALA A 283 -13.76 -0.55 -12.46
CA ALA A 283 -14.89 0.37 -12.50
C ALA A 283 -15.81 0.20 -11.28
N LEU A 284 -16.10 -1.05 -10.88
CA LEU A 284 -16.89 -1.34 -9.67
C LEU A 284 -16.18 -0.88 -8.41
N ILE A 285 -14.87 -1.14 -8.26
CA ILE A 285 -14.09 -0.72 -7.10
C ILE A 285 -14.10 0.81 -6.98
N LEU A 286 -13.82 1.52 -8.08
CA LEU A 286 -13.82 2.99 -8.08
C LEU A 286 -15.21 3.57 -7.81
N ALA A 287 -16.27 2.96 -8.37
CA ALA A 287 -17.65 3.35 -8.08
C ALA A 287 -18.00 3.15 -6.60
N GLY A 288 -17.60 2.01 -6.01
CA GLY A 288 -17.80 1.73 -4.59
C GLY A 288 -17.08 2.74 -3.69
N VAL A 289 -15.82 3.02 -3.98
CA VAL A 289 -15.01 4.04 -3.26
C VAL A 289 -15.64 5.44 -3.40
N TRP A 290 -16.09 5.79 -4.60
CA TRP A 290 -16.78 7.05 -4.83
C TRP A 290 -18.08 7.15 -4.00
N LEU A 291 -18.88 6.08 -3.96
CA LEU A 291 -20.11 6.02 -3.15
C LEU A 291 -19.83 6.21 -1.65
N VAL A 292 -18.78 5.54 -1.11
CA VAL A 292 -18.37 5.73 0.29
C VAL A 292 -18.04 7.20 0.56
N ASN A 293 -17.20 7.81 -0.29
CA ASN A 293 -16.78 9.20 -0.10
C ASN A 293 -17.95 10.20 -0.22
N TRP A 294 -18.84 9.99 -1.20
CA TRP A 294 -19.99 10.84 -1.42
C TRP A 294 -20.99 10.79 -0.25
N GLN A 295 -21.30 9.58 0.23
CA GLN A 295 -22.22 9.39 1.36
C GLN A 295 -21.63 9.96 2.65
N SER A 296 -20.33 9.73 2.90
CA SER A 296 -19.62 10.28 4.06
C SER A 296 -19.62 11.81 4.06
N GLY A 297 -19.39 12.43 2.90
CA GLY A 297 -19.45 13.88 2.74
C GLY A 297 -20.83 14.46 3.01
N ARG A 298 -21.89 13.81 2.55
CA ARG A 298 -23.28 14.23 2.82
C ARG A 298 -23.64 14.09 4.30
N TYR A 299 -23.22 13.02 4.94
CA TYR A 299 -23.44 12.82 6.38
C TYR A 299 -22.77 13.91 7.21
N ALA A 300 -21.51 14.25 6.89
CA ALA A 300 -20.78 15.32 7.58
C ALA A 300 -21.36 16.73 7.34
N ALA A 301 -22.03 16.96 6.22
CA ALA A 301 -22.65 18.25 5.90
C ALA A 301 -24.08 18.41 6.46
N GLY A 302 -24.74 17.34 6.85
CA GLY A 302 -26.13 17.33 7.34
C GLY A 302 -26.29 17.10 8.86
N GLY A 303 -25.18 16.90 9.59
CA GLY A 303 -25.11 16.83 11.04
C GLY A 303 -24.39 18.04 11.63
#